data_56b952bfeb8de13d36e64cadcc446d37
#
_entry.id   56b952bfeb8de13d36e64cadcc446d37
#
_cell.length_a   1.000
_cell.length_b   1.000
_cell.length_c   1.000
_cell.angle_alpha   90.00
_cell.angle_beta   90.00
_cell.angle_gamma   90.00
#
_symmetry.space_group_name_H-M   'P 1'
#
loop_
_entity.id
_entity.type
_entity.pdbx_description
1 polymer ?
#
loop_
_entity_poly.entity_id
_entity_poly.type
_entity_poly.pdbx_seq_one_letter_code
_entity_poly.pdbx_strand_id
1 'polypeptide(L)'
;GDVYKRQVRKVGGKNPVRIVLDPTLKLKTSFNVFDSSSKTIVVNQSTDKEFKNLKYLETSDKYMIDELLKYLFTQNITSIIVEGGKHTLNSFIEKNYWNEARVIVGDTVFNKGLKSPSLNKDWSLKKDLEKDVLYTYFND
;
A
#
# COMPACT_ATOMS: atom_id res chain seq x y z
N GLY A 1 -1.22 14.16 7.09
CA GLY A 1 -0.04 13.61 6.44
C GLY A 1 0.40 12.33 7.12
N ASP A 2 0.94 11.39 6.38
CA ASP A 2 1.40 10.12 6.92
C ASP A 2 2.52 10.35 7.94
N VAL A 3 2.25 10.11 9.22
CA VAL A 3 3.20 10.24 10.32
C VAL A 3 4.23 9.11 10.31
N TYR A 4 3.98 8.04 9.57
CA TYR A 4 4.80 6.83 9.59
C TYR A 4 5.69 6.75 8.35
N LYS A 5 6.98 6.51 8.58
CA LYS A 5 8.00 6.39 7.53
C LYS A 5 8.05 5.01 6.88
N ARG A 6 7.19 4.07 7.24
CA ARG A 6 7.20 2.68 6.78
C ARG A 6 8.60 2.06 6.88
N GLN A 7 9.17 2.10 8.07
CA GLN A 7 10.52 1.61 8.38
C GLN A 7 10.46 0.41 9.31
N VAL A 8 11.46 -0.45 9.21
CA VAL A 8 11.70 -1.51 10.20
C VAL A 8 12.09 -0.87 11.54
N ARG A 9 11.39 -1.20 12.63
CA ARG A 9 11.60 -0.57 13.94
C ARG A 9 11.93 -1.54 15.06
N LYS A 10 11.32 -2.72 15.06
CA LYS A 10 11.39 -3.68 16.16
C LYS A 10 12.27 -4.89 15.87
N VAL A 11 12.64 -5.10 14.62
CA VAL A 11 13.50 -6.21 14.19
C VAL A 11 14.63 -5.67 13.33
N GLY A 12 15.78 -6.32 13.31
CA GLY A 12 16.86 -5.98 12.39
C GLY A 12 16.45 -6.27 10.94
N GLY A 13 16.88 -5.43 10.00
CA GLY A 13 16.59 -5.63 8.59
C GLY A 13 16.70 -4.35 7.77
N LYS A 14 16.60 -4.51 6.44
CA LYS A 14 16.54 -3.38 5.52
C LYS A 14 15.13 -2.78 5.52
N ASN A 15 15.05 -1.47 5.44
CA ASN A 15 13.78 -0.79 5.25
C ASN A 15 13.14 -1.22 3.92
N PRO A 16 11.81 -1.42 3.87
CA PRO A 16 11.12 -1.74 2.63
C PRO A 16 11.19 -0.55 1.64
N VAL A 17 11.09 -0.85 0.36
CA VAL A 17 10.83 0.17 -0.66
C VAL A 17 9.44 0.73 -0.42
N ARG A 18 9.33 2.05 -0.37
CA ARG A 18 8.04 2.75 -0.21
C ARG A 18 7.43 3.03 -1.58
N ILE A 19 6.15 2.82 -1.70
CA ILE A 19 5.39 3.12 -2.91
C ILE A 19 4.29 4.10 -2.55
N VAL A 20 4.22 5.20 -3.27
CA VAL A 20 3.25 6.28 -3.06
C VAL A 20 2.47 6.49 -4.35
N LEU A 21 1.15 6.36 -4.30
CA LEU A 21 0.28 6.69 -5.42
C LEU A 21 -0.08 8.18 -5.32
N ASP A 22 0.50 9.00 -6.17
CA ASP A 22 0.26 10.44 -6.25
C ASP A 22 0.11 10.88 -7.71
N PRO A 23 -1.01 10.54 -8.35
CA PRO A 23 -1.21 10.73 -9.79
C PRO A 23 -0.91 12.13 -10.28
N THR A 24 -1.23 13.13 -9.49
CA THR A 24 -1.13 14.56 -9.85
C THR A 24 -0.04 15.31 -9.10
N LEU A 25 0.87 14.60 -8.42
CA LEU A 25 2.03 15.13 -7.70
C LEU A 25 1.65 16.23 -6.68
N LYS A 26 0.61 16.00 -5.88
CA LYS A 26 0.13 16.94 -4.84
C LYS A 26 0.92 16.87 -3.54
N LEU A 27 1.65 15.78 -3.31
CA LEU A 27 2.38 15.60 -2.07
C LEU A 27 3.66 16.46 -2.07
N LYS A 28 3.86 17.16 -0.96
CA LYS A 28 5.07 17.97 -0.77
C LYS A 28 6.26 17.05 -0.46
N THR A 29 7.41 17.34 -1.09
CA THR A 29 8.66 16.58 -0.88
C THR A 29 9.21 16.69 0.55
N SER A 30 8.70 17.64 1.35
CA SER A 30 9.00 17.77 2.78
C SER A 30 8.33 16.72 3.68
N PHE A 31 7.43 15.90 3.14
CA PHE A 31 6.78 14.85 3.94
C PHE A 31 7.76 13.71 4.26
N ASN A 32 7.59 13.12 5.43
CA ASN A 32 8.47 12.05 5.94
C ASN A 32 8.59 10.83 5.01
N VAL A 33 7.61 10.58 4.17
CA VAL A 33 7.63 9.48 3.19
C VAL A 33 8.74 9.66 2.14
N PHE A 34 9.24 10.89 1.94
CA PHE A 34 10.29 11.22 0.99
C PHE A 34 11.68 11.30 1.61
N ASP A 35 11.85 10.99 2.89
CA ASP A 35 13.17 10.97 3.50
C ASP A 35 14.10 9.95 2.84
N SER A 36 15.41 10.16 3.00
CA SER A 36 16.45 9.33 2.35
C SER A 36 16.68 7.97 3.02
N SER A 37 15.91 7.61 4.04
CA SER A 37 16.12 6.37 4.82
C SER A 37 15.75 5.09 4.05
N SER A 38 14.97 5.21 2.95
CA SER A 38 14.59 4.11 2.08
C SER A 38 14.32 4.61 0.66
N LYS A 39 14.42 3.72 -0.33
CA LYS A 39 13.98 4.02 -1.70
C LYS A 39 12.46 4.28 -1.70
N THR A 40 12.05 5.35 -2.37
CA THR A 40 10.64 5.72 -2.56
C THR A 40 10.30 5.77 -4.04
N ILE A 41 9.23 5.12 -4.44
CA ILE A 41 8.67 5.15 -5.80
C ILE A 41 7.37 5.94 -5.73
N VAL A 42 7.30 7.04 -6.48
CA VAL A 42 6.10 7.87 -6.63
C VAL A 42 5.45 7.56 -7.97
N VAL A 43 4.30 6.92 -7.91
CA VAL A 43 3.52 6.60 -9.11
C VAL A 43 2.67 7.80 -9.49
N ASN A 44 2.84 8.30 -10.70
CA ASN A 44 2.21 9.53 -11.15
C ASN A 44 1.88 9.47 -12.66
N GLN A 45 1.21 10.51 -13.20
CA GLN A 45 0.73 10.56 -14.59
C GLN A 45 1.49 11.58 -15.46
N SER A 46 2.61 12.13 -15.00
CA SER A 46 3.20 13.29 -15.68
C SER A 46 4.71 13.29 -15.81
N THR A 47 5.42 12.40 -15.13
CA THR A 47 6.89 12.44 -15.19
C THR A 47 7.52 11.09 -14.84
N ASP A 48 8.55 10.73 -15.59
CA ASP A 48 9.44 9.61 -15.30
C ASP A 48 10.85 10.15 -15.07
N LYS A 49 11.37 10.02 -13.84
CA LYS A 49 12.71 10.46 -13.46
C LYS A 49 13.19 9.77 -12.19
N GLU A 50 14.49 9.67 -12.01
CA GLU A 50 15.09 9.04 -10.84
C GLU A 50 16.21 9.91 -10.25
N PHE A 51 16.22 10.04 -8.92
CA PHE A 51 17.20 10.77 -8.14
C PHE A 51 17.58 9.98 -6.89
N LYS A 52 18.79 9.47 -6.82
CA LYS A 52 19.25 8.72 -5.63
C LYS A 52 18.21 7.69 -5.16
N ASN A 53 17.51 7.99 -4.07
CA ASN A 53 16.52 7.11 -3.44
C ASN A 53 15.07 7.42 -3.85
N LEU A 54 14.83 8.30 -4.82
CA LEU A 54 13.51 8.71 -5.25
C LEU A 54 13.32 8.43 -6.74
N LYS A 55 12.36 7.57 -7.07
CA LYS A 55 11.92 7.29 -8.44
C LYS A 55 10.51 7.87 -8.63
N TYR A 56 10.34 8.72 -9.60
CA TYR A 56 9.03 9.05 -10.16
C TYR A 56 8.77 8.06 -11.29
N LEU A 57 7.70 7.30 -11.19
CA LEU A 57 7.27 6.36 -12.20
C LEU A 57 6.02 6.91 -12.89
N GLU A 58 6.17 7.30 -14.16
CA GLU A 58 5.02 7.71 -14.95
C GLU A 58 4.20 6.50 -15.38
N THR A 59 2.89 6.60 -15.21
CA THR A 59 1.92 5.57 -15.56
C THR A 59 0.69 6.20 -16.16
N SER A 60 -0.04 5.45 -16.99
CA SER A 60 -1.34 5.87 -17.47
C SER A 60 -2.41 5.74 -16.36
N ASP A 61 -3.42 6.60 -16.38
CA ASP A 61 -4.51 6.56 -15.40
C ASP A 61 -5.20 5.18 -15.37
N LYS A 62 -5.54 4.69 -16.54
CA LYS A 62 -6.28 3.42 -16.72
C LYS A 62 -5.52 2.18 -16.24
N TYR A 63 -4.19 2.16 -16.39
CA TYR A 63 -3.37 0.97 -16.16
C TYR A 63 -2.33 1.18 -15.04
N MET A 64 -2.51 2.18 -14.20
CA MET A 64 -1.54 2.56 -13.16
C MET A 64 -1.05 1.37 -12.33
N ILE A 65 -1.95 0.54 -11.81
CA ILE A 65 -1.58 -0.61 -10.98
C ILE A 65 -0.86 -1.68 -11.81
N ASP A 66 -1.34 -1.96 -13.02
CA ASP A 66 -0.73 -2.97 -13.90
C ASP A 66 0.70 -2.56 -14.30
N GLU A 67 0.92 -1.30 -14.62
CA GLU A 67 2.22 -0.75 -14.98
C GLU A 67 3.15 -0.69 -13.77
N LEU A 68 2.63 -0.32 -12.60
CA LEU A 68 3.37 -0.39 -11.34
C LEU A 68 3.84 -1.83 -11.05
N LEU A 69 2.96 -2.81 -11.11
CA LEU A 69 3.31 -4.21 -10.83
C LEU A 69 4.35 -4.74 -11.81
N LYS A 70 4.23 -4.41 -13.10
CA LYS A 70 5.25 -4.73 -14.10
C LYS A 70 6.60 -4.10 -13.76
N TYR A 71 6.63 -2.82 -13.41
CA TYR A 71 7.85 -2.14 -13.00
C TYR A 71 8.47 -2.80 -11.77
N LEU A 72 7.70 -3.09 -10.73
CA LEU A 72 8.19 -3.75 -9.50
C LEU A 72 8.80 -5.12 -9.81
N PHE A 73 8.18 -5.88 -10.70
CA PHE A 73 8.73 -7.16 -11.16
C PHE A 73 10.11 -6.99 -11.80
N THR A 74 10.32 -5.98 -12.65
CA THR A 74 11.66 -5.68 -13.23
C THR A 74 12.69 -5.29 -12.18
N GLN A 75 12.25 -4.80 -11.02
CA GLN A 75 13.12 -4.45 -9.89
C GLN A 75 13.33 -5.62 -8.91
N ASN A 76 12.92 -6.84 -9.27
CA ASN A 76 12.95 -8.03 -8.40
C ASN A 76 12.16 -7.85 -7.08
N ILE A 77 11.12 -7.01 -7.08
CA ILE A 77 10.20 -6.86 -5.96
C ILE A 77 9.01 -7.80 -6.21
N THR A 78 8.97 -8.90 -5.47
CA THR A 78 8.01 -10.00 -5.68
C THR A 78 6.82 -9.97 -4.71
N SER A 79 6.87 -9.13 -3.69
CA SER A 79 5.77 -8.96 -2.74
C SER A 79 5.59 -7.51 -2.36
N ILE A 80 4.33 -7.10 -2.16
CA ILE A 80 3.95 -5.76 -1.71
C ILE A 80 2.91 -5.86 -0.60
N ILE A 81 2.93 -4.89 0.30
CA ILE A 81 1.87 -4.68 1.28
C ILE A 81 1.09 -3.44 0.84
N VAL A 82 -0.20 -3.60 0.62
CA VAL A 82 -1.10 -2.51 0.24
C VAL A 82 -1.84 -2.04 1.48
N GLU A 83 -1.53 -0.84 1.94
CA GLU A 83 -2.12 -0.23 3.14
C GLU A 83 -2.88 1.06 2.82
N GLY A 84 -3.17 1.29 1.56
CA GLY A 84 -3.79 2.52 1.11
C GLY A 84 -5.21 2.73 1.65
N GLY A 85 -5.76 3.89 1.39
CA GLY A 85 -7.19 4.15 1.66
C GLY A 85 -8.09 3.26 0.81
N LYS A 86 -9.41 3.33 1.07
CA LYS A 86 -10.44 2.50 0.44
C LYS A 86 -10.30 2.40 -1.09
N HIS A 87 -10.01 3.52 -1.76
CA HIS A 87 -9.89 3.54 -3.23
C HIS A 87 -8.77 2.61 -3.71
N THR A 88 -7.58 2.75 -3.14
CA THR A 88 -6.43 1.90 -3.49
C THR A 88 -6.71 0.42 -3.22
N LEU A 89 -7.22 0.10 -2.02
CA LEU A 89 -7.56 -1.28 -1.66
C LEU A 89 -8.59 -1.87 -2.61
N ASN A 90 -9.67 -1.14 -2.92
CA ASN A 90 -10.69 -1.59 -3.88
C ASN A 90 -10.08 -1.88 -5.25
N SER A 91 -9.17 -1.03 -5.73
CA SER A 91 -8.53 -1.24 -7.04
C SER A 91 -7.77 -2.56 -7.13
N PHE A 92 -7.11 -2.99 -6.05
CA PHE A 92 -6.46 -4.30 -5.99
C PHE A 92 -7.46 -5.44 -5.85
N ILE A 93 -8.51 -5.27 -5.06
CA ILE A 93 -9.56 -6.26 -4.85
C ILE A 93 -10.33 -6.52 -6.16
N GLU A 94 -10.77 -5.47 -6.84
CA GLU A 94 -11.54 -5.54 -8.09
C GLU A 94 -10.74 -6.18 -9.25
N LYS A 95 -9.43 -5.95 -9.27
CA LYS A 95 -8.52 -6.58 -10.24
C LYS A 95 -8.09 -8.00 -9.83
N ASN A 96 -8.50 -8.45 -8.68
CA ASN A 96 -8.06 -9.74 -8.10
C ASN A 96 -6.52 -9.83 -7.93
N TYR A 97 -5.84 -8.70 -7.65
CA TYR A 97 -4.39 -8.60 -7.51
C TYR A 97 -3.97 -8.65 -6.04
N TRP A 98 -4.39 -9.71 -5.34
CA TRP A 98 -4.03 -9.94 -3.94
C TRP A 98 -3.97 -11.43 -3.64
N ASN A 99 -3.13 -11.86 -2.72
CA ASN A 99 -3.01 -13.25 -2.28
C ASN A 99 -3.52 -13.41 -0.85
N GLU A 100 -3.24 -12.45 0.01
CA GLU A 100 -3.63 -12.47 1.42
C GLU A 100 -4.16 -11.11 1.82
N ALA A 101 -5.27 -11.08 2.56
CA ALA A 101 -5.78 -9.88 3.19
C ALA A 101 -5.92 -10.09 4.69
N ARG A 102 -5.48 -9.10 5.46
CA ARG A 102 -5.59 -9.05 6.92
C ARG A 102 -6.51 -7.90 7.31
N VAL A 103 -7.61 -8.24 7.96
CA VAL A 103 -8.60 -7.28 8.43
C VAL A 103 -8.62 -7.29 9.94
N ILE A 104 -8.26 -6.16 10.55
CA ILE A 104 -8.32 -5.98 12.00
C ILE A 104 -9.61 -5.24 12.32
N VAL A 105 -10.43 -5.86 13.17
CA VAL A 105 -11.68 -5.28 13.64
C VAL A 105 -11.52 -4.93 15.11
N GLY A 106 -11.59 -3.63 15.41
CA GLY A 106 -11.56 -3.09 16.78
C GLY A 106 -12.93 -3.17 17.44
N ASP A 107 -12.95 -2.98 18.76
CA ASP A 107 -14.17 -2.92 19.57
C ASP A 107 -14.93 -1.59 19.44
N THR A 108 -14.28 -0.58 18.87
CA THR A 108 -14.85 0.76 18.73
C THR A 108 -15.63 0.93 17.43
N VAL A 109 -16.88 1.37 17.56
CA VAL A 109 -17.75 1.65 16.39
C VAL A 109 -17.74 3.14 16.08
N PHE A 110 -17.35 3.48 14.85
CA PHE A 110 -17.46 4.84 14.34
C PHE A 110 -18.84 5.07 13.70
N ASN A 111 -19.62 5.98 14.26
CA ASN A 111 -20.96 6.28 13.73
C ASN A 111 -20.94 7.03 12.39
N LYS A 112 -19.83 7.68 12.05
CA LYS A 112 -19.63 8.43 10.80
C LYS A 112 -18.26 8.10 10.22
N GLY A 113 -18.17 7.92 8.90
CA GLY A 113 -16.93 7.64 8.20
C GLY A 113 -17.15 6.88 6.89
N LEU A 114 -16.05 6.58 6.22
CA LEU A 114 -16.07 5.74 5.02
C LEU A 114 -16.10 4.27 5.44
N LYS A 115 -17.04 3.50 4.90
CA LYS A 115 -17.02 2.04 5.03
C LYS A 115 -15.70 1.49 4.53
N SER A 116 -15.14 0.51 5.25
CA SER A 116 -13.99 -0.27 4.77
C SER A 116 -14.30 -0.93 3.42
N PRO A 117 -13.28 -1.30 2.65
CA PRO A 117 -13.46 -2.25 1.54
C PRO A 117 -14.10 -3.54 2.04
N SER A 118 -14.86 -4.21 1.19
CA SER A 118 -15.39 -5.54 1.48
C SER A 118 -14.71 -6.57 0.59
N LEU A 119 -14.39 -7.70 1.17
CA LEU A 119 -13.94 -8.89 0.44
C LEU A 119 -15.17 -9.77 0.24
N ASN A 120 -15.48 -10.14 -1.02
CA ASN A 120 -16.58 -11.06 -1.34
C ASN A 120 -16.12 -12.51 -1.14
N LYS A 121 -15.61 -12.81 0.04
CA LYS A 121 -15.03 -14.11 0.40
C LYS A 121 -15.13 -14.30 1.91
N ASP A 122 -15.27 -15.55 2.36
CA ASP A 122 -15.21 -15.88 3.77
C ASP A 122 -13.77 -15.84 4.28
N TRP A 123 -13.61 -15.50 5.55
CA TRP A 123 -12.29 -15.54 6.21
C TRP A 123 -11.83 -16.98 6.40
N SER A 124 -10.52 -17.20 6.26
CA SER A 124 -9.88 -18.51 6.42
C SER A 124 -9.37 -18.73 7.84
N LEU A 125 -8.87 -17.67 8.48
CA LEU A 125 -8.34 -17.72 9.84
C LEU A 125 -8.87 -16.56 10.66
N LYS A 126 -9.14 -16.82 11.94
CA LYS A 126 -9.52 -15.84 12.96
C LYS A 126 -8.55 -15.93 14.13
N LYS A 127 -8.08 -14.77 14.61
CA LYS A 127 -7.22 -14.66 15.78
C LYS A 127 -7.67 -13.49 16.66
N ASP A 128 -7.94 -13.78 17.93
CA ASP A 128 -8.22 -12.73 18.90
C ASP A 128 -6.92 -12.03 19.31
N LEU A 129 -6.96 -10.70 19.38
CA LEU A 129 -5.86 -9.80 19.73
C LEU A 129 -6.32 -8.88 20.85
N GLU A 130 -6.22 -9.31 22.09
CA GLU A 130 -6.69 -8.56 23.28
C GLU A 130 -8.09 -7.93 23.11
N LYS A 131 -8.19 -6.71 22.55
CA LYS A 131 -9.43 -5.99 22.27
C LYS A 131 -9.89 -6.05 20.83
N ASP A 132 -9.03 -6.50 19.93
CA ASP A 132 -9.28 -6.53 18.49
C ASP A 132 -9.39 -7.98 17.98
N VAL A 133 -9.91 -8.14 16.79
CA VAL A 133 -9.96 -9.45 16.12
C VAL A 133 -9.29 -9.32 14.76
N LEU A 134 -8.34 -10.20 14.47
CA LEU A 134 -7.71 -10.33 13.16
C LEU A 134 -8.40 -11.43 12.36
N TYR A 135 -8.91 -11.07 11.19
CA TYR A 135 -9.38 -12.00 10.17
C TYR A 135 -8.38 -12.05 9.02
N THR A 136 -8.01 -13.26 8.61
CA THR A 136 -7.13 -13.49 7.46
C THR A 136 -7.91 -14.18 6.35
N TYR A 137 -7.77 -13.67 5.14
CA TYR A 137 -8.38 -14.16 3.91
C TYR A 137 -7.28 -14.57 2.95
N PHE A 138 -7.43 -15.69 2.27
CA PHE A 138 -6.55 -16.11 1.18
C PHE A 138 -7.31 -16.07 -0.14
N ASN A 139 -6.63 -15.63 -1.17
CA ASN A 139 -7.17 -15.54 -2.53
C ASN A 139 -6.48 -16.60 -3.39
N ASP A 140 -7.03 -17.80 -3.33
CA ASP A 140 -6.59 -18.97 -4.09
C ASP A 140 -7.23 -18.99 -5.48
#